data_04fecfc4840b7d65d1004e5e2cb8368a
#
_entry.id   04fecfc4840b7d65d1004e5e2cb8368a
#
_cell.length_a   1.000
_cell.length_b   1.000
_cell.length_c   1.000
_cell.angle_alpha   90.00
_cell.angle_beta   90.00
_cell.angle_gamma   90.00
#
_symmetry.space_group_name_H-M   'P 1'
#
loop_
_entity.id
_entity.type
_entity.pdbx_description
1 polymer ?
#
loop_
_entity_poly.entity_id
_entity_poly.type
_entity_poly.pdbx_seq_one_letter_code
_entity_poly.pdbx_strand_id
1 'polypeptide(L)'
;MGESEDSVQPANWPAAMTWLGQNLGVHWALCVTVTLLASLAIFAGMVHFLRHYQSDGFLRAERPLAEINAQRASFGDKNNLLRYLKAENLMHSPGAASLLQGIGPGLMQTAVKVALPYTKEDLRFLPSDSLGSSILGFNISFAGMSPADAAARVQLMGDYLRDTMLREDLLNSIHVRAGEVRVAQRSLDNKLIVKRVELQEASRKLDALKVIAARYPEASKHESRQLLSSDTDSSRYLSPVMQLVGVESDIADIKNELMSLEREAAQNNLHLRFYAGAEKIDPAMKSGKNLLADLERLRVETFKDASPDDEQAREVANKIDLMAELLRTRHLVNTRFTSGPTLADRRTGPKAGLMLILSLAFGGMMGVAVVAAFDWIRAAKHRRLIDEVAGPGVRHS
;
A
#
# COMPACT_ATOMS: atom_id res chain seq x y z
N MET A 1 42.73 -10.76 -54.47
CA MET A 1 42.14 -10.34 -53.22
C MET A 1 42.27 -11.52 -52.29
N GLY A 2 43.30 -11.53 -51.45
CA GLY A 2 43.64 -12.64 -50.57
C GLY A 2 43.00 -12.46 -49.23
N GLU A 3 42.17 -13.41 -48.83
CA GLU A 3 41.70 -13.60 -47.44
C GLU A 3 42.86 -14.32 -46.69
N SER A 4 43.42 -13.61 -45.74
CA SER A 4 44.35 -14.20 -44.76
C SER A 4 43.53 -14.95 -43.71
N GLU A 5 43.45 -16.25 -43.83
CA GLU A 5 43.02 -17.16 -42.76
C GLU A 5 44.02 -17.07 -41.61
N ASP A 6 43.66 -16.31 -40.55
CA ASP A 6 44.32 -16.39 -39.26
C ASP A 6 44.01 -17.77 -38.65
N SER A 7 44.90 -18.72 -38.87
CA SER A 7 44.89 -20.03 -38.24
C SER A 7 45.14 -19.87 -36.74
N VAL A 8 44.05 -19.87 -35.95
CA VAL A 8 44.10 -20.04 -34.49
C VAL A 8 44.77 -21.41 -34.22
N GLN A 9 46.03 -21.40 -33.87
CA GLN A 9 46.72 -22.62 -33.44
C GLN A 9 45.99 -23.23 -32.23
N PRO A 10 45.62 -24.50 -32.26
CA PRO A 10 45.00 -25.15 -31.12
C PRO A 10 46.00 -25.15 -29.93
N ALA A 11 45.54 -24.59 -28.82
CA ALA A 11 46.29 -24.56 -27.56
C ALA A 11 46.85 -25.97 -27.24
N ASN A 12 48.15 -26.05 -27.09
CA ASN A 12 48.87 -27.31 -26.83
C ASN A 12 48.66 -27.73 -25.39
N TRP A 13 47.45 -28.24 -25.08
CA TRP A 13 47.02 -28.69 -23.76
C TRP A 13 47.96 -29.72 -23.08
N PRO A 14 48.59 -30.71 -23.82
CA PRO A 14 49.51 -31.64 -23.18
C PRO A 14 50.81 -30.97 -22.69
N ALA A 15 51.34 -29.97 -23.40
CA ALA A 15 52.53 -29.24 -22.95
C ALA A 15 52.29 -28.37 -21.70
N ALA A 16 51.11 -27.78 -21.61
CA ALA A 16 50.70 -27.02 -20.42
C ALA A 16 50.49 -27.93 -19.19
N MET A 17 49.96 -29.14 -19.37
CA MET A 17 49.80 -30.12 -18.30
C MET A 17 51.13 -30.70 -17.77
N THR A 18 52.08 -31.01 -18.67
CA THR A 18 53.40 -31.48 -18.25
C THR A 18 54.22 -30.40 -17.55
N TRP A 19 54.15 -29.16 -18.01
CA TRP A 19 54.75 -27.99 -17.34
C TRP A 19 54.16 -27.74 -15.97
N LEU A 20 52.84 -27.81 -15.83
CA LEU A 20 52.13 -27.73 -14.53
C LEU A 20 52.57 -28.85 -13.57
N GLY A 21 52.68 -30.11 -14.02
CA GLY A 21 53.07 -31.23 -13.20
C GLY A 21 54.48 -31.10 -12.66
N GLN A 22 55.44 -30.62 -13.45
CA GLN A 22 56.84 -30.43 -13.05
C GLN A 22 57.00 -29.28 -12.03
N ASN A 23 56.36 -28.16 -12.27
CA ASN A 23 56.45 -26.97 -11.40
C ASN A 23 55.67 -27.14 -10.08
N LEU A 24 54.51 -27.78 -10.13
CA LEU A 24 53.80 -28.17 -8.90
C LEU A 24 54.64 -29.11 -8.04
N GLY A 25 55.42 -30.03 -8.61
CA GLY A 25 56.29 -30.92 -7.87
C GLY A 25 57.41 -30.21 -7.10
N VAL A 26 57.97 -29.11 -7.65
CA VAL A 26 59.03 -28.33 -7.00
C VAL A 26 58.49 -27.36 -5.94
N HIS A 27 57.32 -26.76 -6.19
CA HIS A 27 56.72 -25.75 -5.31
C HIS A 27 55.42 -26.25 -4.61
N TRP A 28 55.25 -27.57 -4.42
CA TRP A 28 54.02 -28.15 -3.86
C TRP A 28 53.63 -27.57 -2.50
N ALA A 29 54.61 -27.32 -1.63
CA ALA A 29 54.39 -26.77 -0.29
C ALA A 29 53.82 -25.35 -0.36
N LEU A 30 54.31 -24.51 -1.29
CA LEU A 30 53.81 -23.15 -1.54
C LEU A 30 52.42 -23.20 -2.15
N CYS A 31 52.14 -24.08 -3.10
CA CYS A 31 50.83 -24.29 -3.69
C CYS A 31 49.80 -24.70 -2.62
N VAL A 32 50.14 -25.69 -1.77
CA VAL A 32 49.25 -26.16 -0.70
C VAL A 32 49.01 -25.08 0.34
N THR A 33 50.03 -24.34 0.77
CA THR A 33 49.83 -23.27 1.77
C THR A 33 48.96 -22.12 1.23
N VAL A 34 49.18 -21.69 0.00
CA VAL A 34 48.34 -20.65 -0.64
C VAL A 34 46.91 -21.13 -0.85
N THR A 35 46.73 -22.37 -1.33
CA THR A 35 45.40 -23.00 -1.47
C THR A 35 44.66 -23.04 -0.16
N LEU A 36 45.28 -23.47 0.94
CA LEU A 36 44.64 -23.54 2.25
C LEU A 36 44.27 -22.17 2.80
N LEU A 37 45.18 -21.18 2.71
CA LEU A 37 44.91 -19.81 3.14
C LEU A 37 43.80 -19.15 2.33
N ALA A 38 43.89 -19.29 1.02
CA ALA A 38 42.85 -18.74 0.12
C ALA A 38 41.48 -19.41 0.35
N SER A 39 41.46 -20.75 0.47
CA SER A 39 40.24 -21.49 0.74
C SER A 39 39.63 -21.10 2.09
N LEU A 40 40.47 -20.94 3.13
CA LEU A 40 40.01 -20.52 4.47
C LEU A 40 39.42 -19.07 4.40
N ALA A 41 40.09 -18.15 3.71
CA ALA A 41 39.64 -16.79 3.55
C ALA A 41 38.31 -16.73 2.77
N ILE A 42 38.22 -17.46 1.64
CA ILE A 42 37.00 -17.55 0.82
C ILE A 42 35.84 -18.18 1.63
N PHE A 43 36.12 -19.28 2.35
CA PHE A 43 35.12 -19.93 3.20
C PHE A 43 34.63 -19.03 4.31
N ALA A 44 35.51 -18.33 5.02
CA ALA A 44 35.13 -17.36 6.04
C ALA A 44 34.29 -16.21 5.46
N GLY A 45 34.67 -15.69 4.30
CA GLY A 45 33.91 -14.71 3.55
C GLY A 45 32.51 -15.24 3.16
N MET A 46 32.43 -16.45 2.60
CA MET A 46 31.12 -17.05 2.24
C MET A 46 30.23 -17.25 3.47
N VAL A 47 30.79 -17.72 4.60
CA VAL A 47 30.02 -17.89 5.84
C VAL A 47 29.53 -16.54 6.37
N HIS A 48 30.32 -15.49 6.24
CA HIS A 48 29.96 -14.17 6.74
C HIS A 48 28.90 -13.49 5.85
N PHE A 49 29.04 -13.54 4.52
CA PHE A 49 28.18 -12.80 3.60
C PHE A 49 26.97 -13.59 3.09
N LEU A 50 27.06 -14.92 2.95
CA LEU A 50 25.98 -15.73 2.38
C LEU A 50 25.05 -16.34 3.45
N ARG A 51 25.48 -16.43 4.71
CA ARG A 51 24.64 -16.91 5.80
C ARG A 51 24.00 -15.74 6.54
N HIS A 52 22.68 -15.73 6.53
CA HIS A 52 21.86 -14.72 7.20
C HIS A 52 20.78 -15.41 8.05
N TYR A 53 20.24 -14.67 9.00
CA TYR A 53 19.08 -15.09 9.77
C TYR A 53 17.82 -14.66 9.03
N GLN A 54 16.86 -15.56 8.87
CA GLN A 54 15.57 -15.27 8.24
C GLN A 54 14.51 -15.22 9.31
N SER A 55 13.71 -14.15 9.29
CA SER A 55 12.52 -13.99 10.13
C SER A 55 11.30 -13.93 9.25
N ASP A 56 10.25 -14.62 9.67
CA ASP A 56 8.96 -14.68 9.00
C ASP A 56 7.88 -14.21 9.96
N GLY A 57 6.86 -13.54 9.43
CA GLY A 57 5.71 -13.11 10.19
C GLY A 57 4.46 -13.10 9.32
N PHE A 58 3.29 -13.35 9.93
CA PHE A 58 2.01 -13.26 9.25
C PHE A 58 1.20 -12.08 9.79
N LEU A 59 1.03 -11.05 8.94
CA LEU A 59 0.18 -9.89 9.19
C LEU A 59 -1.22 -10.19 8.66
N ARG A 60 -2.17 -10.44 9.55
CA ARG A 60 -3.58 -10.59 9.18
C ARG A 60 -4.13 -9.25 8.70
N ALA A 61 -4.75 -9.24 7.52
CA ALA A 61 -5.38 -8.06 6.92
C ALA A 61 -6.43 -8.53 5.92
N GLU A 62 -7.63 -8.81 6.39
CA GLU A 62 -8.74 -9.27 5.54
C GLU A 62 -9.24 -8.12 4.66
N ARG A 63 -9.00 -8.22 3.33
CA ARG A 63 -9.34 -7.19 2.36
C ARG A 63 -9.64 -7.75 0.99
N PRO A 64 -10.45 -7.04 0.19
CA PRO A 64 -10.59 -7.34 -1.23
C PRO A 64 -9.23 -7.27 -1.94
N LEU A 65 -8.94 -8.27 -2.77
CA LEU A 65 -7.69 -8.32 -3.56
C LEU A 65 -7.55 -7.09 -4.47
N ALA A 66 -8.68 -6.56 -4.98
CA ALA A 66 -8.71 -5.37 -5.82
C ALA A 66 -8.17 -4.13 -5.08
N GLU A 67 -8.53 -3.92 -3.80
CA GLU A 67 -8.00 -2.83 -2.97
C GLU A 67 -6.49 -2.95 -2.80
N ILE A 68 -5.99 -4.16 -2.49
CA ILE A 68 -4.56 -4.40 -2.31
C ILE A 68 -3.79 -4.18 -3.61
N ASN A 69 -4.31 -4.61 -4.75
CA ASN A 69 -3.69 -4.37 -6.04
C ASN A 69 -3.62 -2.87 -6.40
N ALA A 70 -4.66 -2.10 -6.07
CA ALA A 70 -4.67 -0.66 -6.25
C ALA A 70 -3.61 0.05 -5.37
N GLN A 71 -3.41 -0.43 -4.14
CA GLN A 71 -2.45 0.15 -3.18
C GLN A 71 -1.03 -0.40 -3.33
N ARG A 72 -0.81 -1.41 -4.18
CA ARG A 72 0.47 -2.12 -4.30
C ARG A 72 1.65 -1.21 -4.66
N ALA A 73 1.41 -0.22 -5.51
CA ALA A 73 2.43 0.77 -5.88
C ALA A 73 2.87 1.61 -4.67
N SER A 74 1.92 2.00 -3.82
CA SER A 74 2.19 2.78 -2.59
C SER A 74 3.05 2.01 -1.59
N PHE A 75 2.91 0.68 -1.50
CA PHE A 75 3.72 -0.15 -0.59
C PHE A 75 5.20 -0.21 -0.99
N GLY A 76 5.49 -0.18 -2.31
CA GLY A 76 6.86 -0.22 -2.84
C GLY A 76 7.51 1.15 -3.01
N ASP A 77 6.81 2.24 -2.68
CA ASP A 77 7.33 3.59 -2.85
C ASP A 77 8.26 3.98 -1.69
N LYS A 78 9.51 4.31 -2.06
CA LYS A 78 10.55 4.76 -1.13
C LYS A 78 10.16 6.04 -0.36
N ASN A 79 9.46 6.96 -1.03
CA ASN A 79 9.04 8.21 -0.40
C ASN A 79 7.96 7.96 0.67
N ASN A 80 7.08 6.98 0.44
CA ASN A 80 6.08 6.58 1.43
C ASN A 80 6.74 5.98 2.68
N LEU A 81 7.72 5.09 2.50
CA LEU A 81 8.46 4.54 3.63
C LEU A 81 9.26 5.63 4.37
N LEU A 82 9.96 6.51 3.63
CA LEU A 82 10.72 7.61 4.23
C LEU A 82 9.82 8.53 5.06
N ARG A 83 8.64 8.88 4.54
CA ARG A 83 7.64 9.68 5.23
C ARG A 83 7.18 8.99 6.52
N TYR A 84 6.80 7.71 6.45
CA TYR A 84 6.40 6.92 7.61
C TYR A 84 7.47 6.90 8.69
N LEU A 85 8.72 6.59 8.32
CA LEU A 85 9.84 6.54 9.25
C LEU A 85 10.11 7.90 9.91
N LYS A 86 9.98 9.00 9.18
CA LYS A 86 10.12 10.36 9.74
C LYS A 86 8.96 10.72 10.66
N ALA A 87 7.73 10.46 10.24
CA ALA A 87 6.53 10.80 11.00
C ALA A 87 6.44 10.05 12.33
N GLU A 88 6.93 8.80 12.38
CA GLU A 88 6.95 7.96 13.59
C GLU A 88 8.30 8.01 14.34
N ASN A 89 9.26 8.86 13.93
CA ASN A 89 10.61 8.95 14.50
C ASN A 89 11.41 7.64 14.48
N LEU A 90 11.19 6.80 13.47
CA LEU A 90 11.78 5.47 13.32
C LEU A 90 13.02 5.43 12.39
N MET A 91 13.58 6.59 12.01
CA MET A 91 14.73 6.66 11.10
C MET A 91 15.97 5.91 11.61
N HIS A 92 16.14 5.85 12.93
CA HIS A 92 17.26 5.16 13.59
C HIS A 92 16.90 3.77 14.13
N SER A 93 15.69 3.28 13.84
CA SER A 93 15.27 1.94 14.25
C SER A 93 16.07 0.84 13.55
N PRO A 94 16.28 -0.32 14.19
CA PRO A 94 16.92 -1.45 13.56
C PRO A 94 16.20 -1.84 12.25
N GLY A 95 16.97 -2.03 11.18
CA GLY A 95 16.44 -2.39 9.86
C GLY A 95 15.93 -1.24 9.00
N ALA A 96 15.70 -0.02 9.52
CA ALA A 96 15.18 1.10 8.75
C ALA A 96 16.05 1.48 7.54
N ALA A 97 17.36 1.60 7.75
CA ALA A 97 18.30 1.93 6.68
C ALA A 97 18.31 0.86 5.57
N SER A 98 18.30 -0.43 5.95
CA SER A 98 18.27 -1.55 5.00
C SER A 98 16.98 -1.60 4.21
N LEU A 99 15.83 -1.34 4.86
CA LEU A 99 14.54 -1.27 4.17
C LEU A 99 14.49 -0.09 3.20
N LEU A 100 15.00 1.09 3.59
CA LEU A 100 15.07 2.26 2.70
C LEU A 100 15.97 2.05 1.47
N GLN A 101 17.04 1.28 1.61
CA GLN A 101 17.90 0.95 0.47
C GLN A 101 17.27 -0.09 -0.45
N GLY A 102 16.56 -1.06 0.12
CA GLY A 102 16.02 -2.21 -0.61
C GLY A 102 14.59 -2.05 -1.09
N ILE A 103 13.81 -1.10 -0.55
CA ILE A 103 12.39 -0.99 -0.88
C ILE A 103 12.19 -0.66 -2.37
N GLY A 104 11.29 -1.38 -2.98
CA GLY A 104 10.92 -1.25 -4.37
C GLY A 104 10.02 -2.41 -4.81
N PRO A 105 9.54 -2.41 -6.07
CA PRO A 105 8.63 -3.45 -6.56
C PRO A 105 9.20 -4.88 -6.42
N GLY A 106 10.52 -5.05 -6.63
CA GLY A 106 11.19 -6.36 -6.52
C GLY A 106 11.21 -6.87 -5.09
N LEU A 107 11.54 -6.04 -4.11
CA LEU A 107 11.52 -6.43 -2.69
C LEU A 107 10.10 -6.78 -2.26
N MET A 108 9.12 -6.00 -2.66
CA MET A 108 7.71 -6.25 -2.31
C MET A 108 7.21 -7.58 -2.88
N GLN A 109 7.67 -7.99 -4.06
CA GLN A 109 7.29 -9.29 -4.64
C GLN A 109 7.92 -10.48 -3.91
N THR A 110 9.13 -10.32 -3.41
CA THR A 110 9.89 -11.42 -2.76
C THR A 110 9.65 -11.49 -1.27
N ALA A 111 9.64 -10.35 -0.59
CA ALA A 111 9.57 -10.26 0.87
C ALA A 111 8.14 -10.18 1.43
N VAL A 112 7.17 -9.67 0.65
CA VAL A 112 5.78 -9.50 1.09
C VAL A 112 4.84 -10.24 0.15
N LYS A 113 4.40 -11.43 0.57
CA LYS A 113 3.51 -12.29 -0.22
C LYS A 113 2.10 -12.20 0.30
N VAL A 114 1.15 -11.99 -0.60
CA VAL A 114 -0.28 -12.03 -0.28
C VAL A 114 -0.69 -13.46 0.05
N ALA A 115 -1.36 -13.64 1.18
CA ALA A 115 -1.93 -14.92 1.59
C ALA A 115 -3.41 -14.96 1.18
N LEU A 116 -3.76 -15.92 0.35
CA LEU A 116 -5.13 -16.17 -0.09
C LEU A 116 -5.79 -17.21 0.84
N PRO A 117 -7.14 -17.23 0.94
CA PRO A 117 -7.87 -18.20 1.76
C PRO A 117 -7.89 -19.62 1.18
N TYR A 118 -7.28 -19.84 0.03
CA TYR A 118 -7.22 -21.11 -0.68
C TYR A 118 -5.81 -21.39 -1.20
N THR A 119 -5.44 -22.65 -1.25
CA THR A 119 -4.17 -23.12 -1.81
C THR A 119 -4.33 -23.42 -3.31
N LYS A 120 -3.21 -23.70 -4.00
CA LYS A 120 -3.24 -24.12 -5.41
C LYS A 120 -3.98 -25.45 -5.60
N GLU A 121 -3.94 -26.33 -4.61
CA GLU A 121 -4.66 -27.59 -4.57
C GLU A 121 -6.17 -27.34 -4.47
N ASP A 122 -6.60 -26.43 -3.62
CA ASP A 122 -8.02 -26.08 -3.43
C ASP A 122 -8.64 -25.53 -4.72
N LEU A 123 -7.87 -24.78 -5.53
CA LEU A 123 -8.32 -24.23 -6.81
C LEU A 123 -8.78 -25.30 -7.84
N ARG A 124 -8.35 -26.56 -7.67
CA ARG A 124 -8.78 -27.67 -8.53
C ARG A 124 -10.17 -28.21 -8.20
N PHE A 125 -10.63 -27.96 -6.98
CA PHE A 125 -11.87 -28.53 -6.43
C PHE A 125 -12.94 -27.47 -6.19
N LEU A 126 -12.59 -26.21 -6.14
CA LEU A 126 -13.53 -25.11 -5.91
C LEU A 126 -14.12 -24.61 -7.22
N PRO A 127 -15.45 -24.45 -7.32
CA PRO A 127 -16.07 -23.76 -8.45
C PRO A 127 -15.53 -22.33 -8.55
N SER A 128 -15.35 -21.83 -9.77
CA SER A 128 -14.84 -20.47 -10.03
C SER A 128 -15.64 -19.38 -9.32
N ASP A 129 -16.94 -19.58 -9.15
CA ASP A 129 -17.84 -18.62 -8.50
C ASP A 129 -17.71 -18.57 -6.96
N SER A 130 -17.07 -19.59 -6.36
CA SER A 130 -16.82 -19.67 -4.90
C SER A 130 -15.47 -19.11 -4.49
N LEU A 131 -14.63 -18.68 -5.43
CA LEU A 131 -13.34 -18.07 -5.15
C LEU A 131 -13.55 -16.65 -4.61
N GLY A 132 -13.54 -16.52 -3.29
CA GLY A 132 -13.63 -15.23 -2.63
C GLY A 132 -12.52 -14.29 -3.11
N SER A 133 -12.86 -13.07 -3.48
CA SER A 133 -11.92 -12.05 -3.95
C SER A 133 -11.12 -11.38 -2.81
N SER A 134 -11.17 -11.91 -1.58
CA SER A 134 -10.49 -11.35 -0.41
C SER A 134 -9.21 -12.10 -0.09
N ILE A 135 -8.24 -11.37 0.49
CA ILE A 135 -7.01 -11.93 1.05
C ILE A 135 -7.19 -12.19 2.55
N LEU A 136 -6.38 -13.10 3.12
CA LEU A 136 -6.27 -13.29 4.57
C LEU A 136 -5.28 -12.30 5.20
N GLY A 137 -4.25 -11.91 4.46
CA GLY A 137 -3.19 -11.04 4.94
C GLY A 137 -1.91 -11.14 4.14
N PHE A 138 -0.79 -10.85 4.80
CA PHE A 138 0.53 -10.83 4.19
C PHE A 138 1.49 -11.73 4.96
N ASN A 139 2.17 -12.61 4.23
CA ASN A 139 3.38 -13.29 4.71
C ASN A 139 4.56 -12.37 4.46
N ILE A 140 5.23 -11.94 5.52
CA ILE A 140 6.35 -11.01 5.48
C ILE A 140 7.61 -11.78 5.89
N SER A 141 8.64 -11.76 5.04
CA SER A 141 9.89 -12.50 5.26
C SER A 141 11.08 -11.61 4.97
N PHE A 142 11.97 -11.44 5.95
CA PHE A 142 13.21 -10.68 5.80
C PHE A 142 14.41 -11.41 6.33
N ALA A 143 15.52 -11.21 5.64
CA ALA A 143 16.84 -11.63 6.10
C ALA A 143 17.53 -10.51 6.87
N GLY A 144 18.34 -10.88 7.87
CA GLY A 144 19.14 -9.96 8.69
C GLY A 144 20.47 -10.54 9.11
N MET A 145 21.39 -9.69 9.56
CA MET A 145 22.70 -10.11 10.08
C MET A 145 22.60 -10.77 11.45
N SER A 146 21.55 -10.47 12.20
CA SER A 146 21.22 -11.12 13.49
C SER A 146 19.75 -11.52 13.52
N PRO A 147 19.34 -12.45 14.41
CA PRO A 147 17.93 -12.79 14.60
C PRO A 147 17.06 -11.58 14.95
N ALA A 148 17.58 -10.70 15.80
CA ALA A 148 16.89 -9.49 16.21
C ALA A 148 16.74 -8.48 15.06
N ASP A 149 17.75 -8.30 14.20
CA ASP A 149 17.68 -7.44 13.02
C ASP A 149 16.66 -7.96 11.99
N ALA A 150 16.65 -9.27 11.73
CA ALA A 150 15.67 -9.88 10.83
C ALA A 150 14.24 -9.69 11.36
N ALA A 151 14.02 -9.96 12.65
CA ALA A 151 12.71 -9.78 13.28
C ALA A 151 12.25 -8.29 13.29
N ALA A 152 13.18 -7.37 13.58
CA ALA A 152 12.90 -5.95 13.55
C ALA A 152 12.47 -5.45 12.15
N ARG A 153 13.08 -5.98 11.07
CA ARG A 153 12.69 -5.66 9.68
C ARG A 153 11.28 -6.16 9.36
N VAL A 154 10.92 -7.38 9.79
CA VAL A 154 9.58 -7.93 9.62
C VAL A 154 8.55 -7.07 10.36
N GLN A 155 8.84 -6.72 11.63
CA GLN A 155 7.96 -5.86 12.43
C GLN A 155 7.77 -4.49 11.79
N LEU A 156 8.87 -3.83 11.42
CA LEU A 156 8.85 -2.49 10.81
C LEU A 156 8.08 -2.48 9.48
N MET A 157 8.27 -3.53 8.65
CA MET A 157 7.52 -3.65 7.39
C MET A 157 6.03 -3.85 7.64
N GLY A 158 5.65 -4.69 8.60
CA GLY A 158 4.23 -4.89 8.94
C GLY A 158 3.55 -3.62 9.47
N ASP A 159 4.26 -2.88 10.32
CA ASP A 159 3.76 -1.59 10.85
C ASP A 159 3.65 -0.54 9.75
N TYR A 160 4.63 -0.48 8.83
CA TYR A 160 4.59 0.37 7.64
C TYR A 160 3.42 0.04 6.71
N LEU A 161 3.20 -1.25 6.39
CA LEU A 161 2.08 -1.68 5.56
C LEU A 161 0.75 -1.29 6.19
N ARG A 162 0.58 -1.53 7.48
CA ARG A 162 -0.62 -1.17 8.24
C ARG A 162 -0.91 0.33 8.20
N ASP A 163 0.11 1.14 8.42
CA ASP A 163 0.00 2.61 8.40
C ASP A 163 -0.28 3.14 6.99
N THR A 164 0.37 2.57 5.97
CA THR A 164 0.15 2.97 4.57
C THR A 164 -1.28 2.65 4.13
N MET A 165 -1.81 1.46 4.48
CA MET A 165 -3.21 1.10 4.21
C MET A 165 -4.18 2.07 4.90
N LEU A 166 -3.95 2.39 6.17
CA LEU A 166 -4.76 3.38 6.90
C LEU A 166 -4.73 4.74 6.21
N ARG A 167 -3.55 5.19 5.83
CA ARG A 167 -3.37 6.49 5.16
C ARG A 167 -4.11 6.57 3.84
N GLU A 168 -3.96 5.57 2.98
CA GLU A 168 -4.62 5.55 1.67
C GLU A 168 -6.15 5.50 1.82
N ASP A 169 -6.67 4.69 2.74
CA ASP A 169 -8.11 4.60 3.00
C ASP A 169 -8.67 5.91 3.60
N LEU A 170 -7.90 6.58 4.48
CA LEU A 170 -8.28 7.90 5.02
C LEU A 170 -8.37 8.95 3.92
N LEU A 171 -7.34 9.07 3.09
CA LEU A 171 -7.30 10.04 2.00
C LEU A 171 -8.40 9.79 0.98
N ASN A 172 -8.62 8.53 0.61
CA ASN A 172 -9.71 8.16 -0.28
C ASN A 172 -11.08 8.47 0.33
N SER A 173 -11.29 8.15 1.61
CA SER A 173 -12.53 8.44 2.32
C SER A 173 -12.82 9.94 2.38
N ILE A 174 -11.81 10.77 2.65
CA ILE A 174 -11.96 12.23 2.66
C ILE A 174 -12.39 12.73 1.28
N HIS A 175 -11.69 12.31 0.21
CA HIS A 175 -11.98 12.78 -1.14
C HIS A 175 -13.37 12.34 -1.64
N VAL A 176 -13.72 11.08 -1.42
CA VAL A 176 -15.03 10.54 -1.82
C VAL A 176 -16.14 11.28 -1.06
N ARG A 177 -16.04 11.35 0.27
CA ARG A 177 -17.07 12.02 1.10
C ARG A 177 -17.18 13.50 0.83
N ALA A 178 -16.08 14.22 0.64
CA ALA A 178 -16.11 15.63 0.24
C ALA A 178 -16.83 15.81 -1.09
N GLY A 179 -16.61 14.94 -2.06
CA GLY A 179 -17.33 14.92 -3.33
C GLY A 179 -18.83 14.67 -3.16
N GLU A 180 -19.20 13.62 -2.40
CA GLU A 180 -20.60 13.27 -2.10
C GLU A 180 -21.35 14.44 -1.44
N VAL A 181 -20.75 15.07 -0.44
CA VAL A 181 -21.35 16.20 0.30
C VAL A 181 -21.58 17.41 -0.62
N ARG A 182 -20.64 17.71 -1.52
CA ARG A 182 -20.81 18.79 -2.51
C ARG A 182 -21.95 18.51 -3.51
N VAL A 183 -22.09 17.26 -3.95
CA VAL A 183 -23.19 16.84 -4.83
C VAL A 183 -24.51 16.90 -4.07
N ALA A 184 -24.56 16.41 -2.85
CA ALA A 184 -25.75 16.45 -1.98
C ALA A 184 -26.20 17.89 -1.74
N GLN A 185 -25.27 18.84 -1.51
CA GLN A 185 -25.61 20.26 -1.35
C GLN A 185 -26.40 20.80 -2.52
N ARG A 186 -25.92 20.60 -3.74
CA ARG A 186 -26.61 21.08 -4.96
C ARG A 186 -27.96 20.40 -5.16
N SER A 187 -28.04 19.09 -4.85
CA SER A 187 -29.31 18.37 -4.96
C SER A 187 -30.33 18.86 -3.96
N LEU A 188 -29.93 19.12 -2.70
CA LEU A 188 -30.81 19.67 -1.67
C LEU A 188 -31.27 21.08 -2.01
N ASP A 189 -30.38 21.94 -2.48
CA ASP A 189 -30.72 23.30 -2.93
C ASP A 189 -31.79 23.28 -4.03
N ASN A 190 -31.63 22.39 -5.03
CA ASN A 190 -32.64 22.24 -6.11
C ASN A 190 -33.98 21.73 -5.57
N LYS A 191 -33.98 20.73 -4.67
CA LYS A 191 -35.20 20.21 -4.05
C LYS A 191 -35.93 21.31 -3.25
N LEU A 192 -35.18 22.09 -2.48
CA LEU A 192 -35.75 23.22 -1.72
C LEU A 192 -36.38 24.27 -2.64
N ILE A 193 -35.74 24.60 -3.77
CA ILE A 193 -36.31 25.53 -4.77
C ILE A 193 -37.63 24.98 -5.31
N VAL A 194 -37.67 23.73 -5.76
CA VAL A 194 -38.87 23.08 -6.29
C VAL A 194 -39.97 23.07 -5.25
N LYS A 195 -39.70 22.64 -4.02
CA LYS A 195 -40.75 22.60 -2.96
C LYS A 195 -41.26 23.97 -2.54
N ARG A 196 -40.42 25.00 -2.58
CA ARG A 196 -40.88 26.39 -2.35
C ARG A 196 -41.80 26.90 -3.47
N VAL A 197 -41.53 26.52 -4.72
CA VAL A 197 -42.43 26.84 -5.85
C VAL A 197 -43.76 26.11 -5.70
N GLU A 198 -43.73 24.78 -5.37
CA GLU A 198 -44.94 24.00 -5.09
C GLU A 198 -45.81 24.64 -3.98
N LEU A 199 -45.16 25.04 -2.87
CA LEU A 199 -45.83 25.73 -1.77
C LEU A 199 -46.50 27.06 -2.24
N GLN A 200 -45.80 27.82 -3.07
CA GLN A 200 -46.34 29.08 -3.60
C GLN A 200 -47.54 28.83 -4.52
N GLU A 201 -47.48 27.80 -5.36
CA GLU A 201 -48.58 27.41 -6.24
C GLU A 201 -49.79 26.92 -5.46
N ALA A 202 -49.60 26.05 -4.47
CA ALA A 202 -50.64 25.57 -3.59
C ALA A 202 -51.29 26.73 -2.80
N SER A 203 -50.47 27.67 -2.31
CA SER A 203 -50.96 28.84 -1.59
C SER A 203 -51.82 29.76 -2.51
N ARG A 204 -51.38 29.99 -3.76
CA ARG A 204 -52.18 30.75 -4.76
C ARG A 204 -53.51 30.05 -5.07
N LYS A 205 -53.49 28.71 -5.21
CA LYS A 205 -54.70 27.91 -5.43
C LYS A 205 -55.67 28.03 -4.24
N LEU A 206 -55.12 27.96 -3.00
CA LEU A 206 -55.91 28.16 -1.78
C LEU A 206 -56.61 29.50 -1.77
N ASP A 207 -55.88 30.59 -2.08
CA ASP A 207 -56.45 31.94 -2.10
C ASP A 207 -57.55 32.11 -3.19
N ALA A 208 -57.31 31.51 -4.37
CA ALA A 208 -58.32 31.50 -5.45
C ALA A 208 -59.59 30.73 -5.02
N LEU A 209 -59.44 29.60 -4.38
CA LEU A 209 -60.57 28.80 -3.86
C LEU A 209 -61.33 29.53 -2.75
N LYS A 210 -60.67 30.30 -1.86
CA LYS A 210 -61.30 31.12 -0.85
C LYS A 210 -62.19 32.20 -1.50
N VAL A 211 -61.72 32.84 -2.57
CA VAL A 211 -62.51 33.83 -3.32
C VAL A 211 -63.73 33.17 -3.98
N ILE A 212 -63.57 31.99 -4.56
CA ILE A 212 -64.68 31.23 -5.16
C ILE A 212 -65.72 30.84 -4.10
N ALA A 213 -65.26 30.28 -2.98
CA ALA A 213 -66.17 29.89 -1.89
C ALA A 213 -66.94 31.05 -1.32
N ALA A 214 -66.32 32.24 -1.19
CA ALA A 214 -67.01 33.48 -0.74
C ALA A 214 -68.01 34.00 -1.77
N ARG A 215 -67.75 33.77 -3.05
CA ARG A 215 -68.68 34.26 -4.14
C ARG A 215 -69.91 33.33 -4.29
N TYR A 216 -69.73 32.05 -4.01
CA TYR A 216 -70.79 31.07 -4.21
C TYR A 216 -71.08 30.25 -2.91
N PRO A 217 -71.61 30.85 -1.84
CA PRO A 217 -71.83 30.25 -0.57
C PRO A 217 -72.82 29.06 -0.60
N GLU A 218 -73.78 29.08 -1.49
CA GLU A 218 -74.77 28.00 -1.66
C GLU A 218 -74.16 26.74 -2.23
N ALA A 219 -73.12 26.83 -3.08
CA ALA A 219 -72.40 25.64 -3.57
C ALA A 219 -71.64 24.92 -2.44
N SER A 220 -71.35 25.61 -1.36
CA SER A 220 -70.69 25.03 -0.17
C SER A 220 -71.65 24.26 0.74
N LYS A 221 -72.97 24.47 0.62
CA LYS A 221 -73.98 23.83 1.45
C LYS A 221 -74.51 22.51 0.87
N HIS A 222 -74.27 22.22 -0.39
CA HIS A 222 -74.68 20.98 -1.00
C HIS A 222 -73.70 19.86 -0.60
N GLU A 223 -74.14 18.95 0.27
CA GLU A 223 -73.45 17.67 0.54
C GLU A 223 -73.36 16.89 -0.77
N SER A 224 -72.20 16.92 -1.41
CA SER A 224 -71.89 16.03 -2.51
C SER A 224 -71.77 14.64 -1.97
N ARG A 225 -72.86 13.89 -1.99
CA ARG A 225 -72.85 12.40 -1.87
C ARG A 225 -72.17 11.85 -3.14
N GLN A 226 -70.95 12.14 -3.36
CA GLN A 226 -70.22 11.56 -4.48
C GLN A 226 -69.20 10.57 -3.98
N LEU A 227 -69.39 9.35 -4.43
CA LEU A 227 -68.48 8.20 -4.31
C LEU A 227 -67.02 8.62 -4.50
N LEU A 228 -66.21 8.29 -3.54
CA LEU A 228 -64.75 8.30 -3.61
C LEU A 228 -64.28 7.40 -4.75
N SER A 229 -64.20 7.95 -5.96
CA SER A 229 -63.39 7.33 -7.01
C SER A 229 -62.01 8.00 -6.97
N SER A 230 -60.98 7.17 -6.90
CA SER A 230 -59.57 7.55 -6.68
C SER A 230 -58.90 8.15 -7.94
N ASP A 231 -59.65 8.79 -8.81
CA ASP A 231 -59.15 9.38 -10.06
C ASP A 231 -58.84 10.87 -9.87
N THR A 232 -57.70 11.31 -10.30
CA THR A 232 -57.17 12.69 -10.13
C THR A 232 -58.07 13.78 -10.75
N ASP A 233 -58.95 13.41 -11.68
CA ASP A 233 -59.94 14.30 -12.29
C ASP A 233 -61.18 14.51 -11.43
N SER A 234 -61.45 13.68 -10.43
CA SER A 234 -62.63 13.77 -9.58
C SER A 234 -62.58 14.96 -8.59
N SER A 235 -61.40 15.50 -8.31
CA SER A 235 -61.22 16.67 -7.42
C SER A 235 -61.92 17.94 -7.90
N ARG A 236 -62.14 18.10 -9.24
CA ARG A 236 -62.82 19.25 -9.83
C ARG A 236 -64.33 19.30 -9.56
N TYR A 237 -64.93 18.17 -9.19
CA TYR A 237 -66.35 18.03 -8.90
C TYR A 237 -66.68 18.09 -7.41
N LEU A 238 -65.64 18.23 -6.55
CA LEU A 238 -65.83 18.43 -5.11
C LEU A 238 -66.36 19.86 -4.83
N SER A 239 -67.08 19.99 -3.71
CA SER A 239 -67.50 21.32 -3.25
C SER A 239 -66.28 22.21 -2.97
N PRO A 240 -66.37 23.53 -3.13
CA PRO A 240 -65.26 24.44 -2.87
C PRO A 240 -64.63 24.27 -1.49
N VAL A 241 -65.43 23.94 -0.47
CA VAL A 241 -64.95 23.70 0.88
C VAL A 241 -64.12 22.42 0.97
N MET A 242 -64.52 21.33 0.30
CA MET A 242 -63.75 20.09 0.27
C MET A 242 -62.43 20.28 -0.48
N GLN A 243 -62.41 21.09 -1.57
CA GLN A 243 -61.20 21.43 -2.28
C GLN A 243 -60.24 22.29 -1.42
N LEU A 244 -60.77 23.22 -0.62
CA LEU A 244 -60.00 24.01 0.34
C LEU A 244 -59.30 23.13 1.37
N VAL A 245 -60.02 22.19 1.98
CA VAL A 245 -59.48 21.24 2.96
C VAL A 245 -58.37 20.38 2.34
N GLY A 246 -58.56 19.90 1.09
CA GLY A 246 -57.56 19.16 0.35
C GLY A 246 -56.26 19.98 0.13
N VAL A 247 -56.39 21.22 -0.36
CA VAL A 247 -55.24 22.09 -0.61
C VAL A 247 -54.57 22.54 0.68
N GLU A 248 -55.30 22.74 1.78
CA GLU A 248 -54.71 23.02 3.09
C GLU A 248 -53.91 21.81 3.62
N SER A 249 -54.39 20.57 3.39
CA SER A 249 -53.63 19.36 3.68
C SER A 249 -52.35 19.27 2.84
N ASP A 250 -52.44 19.51 1.52
CA ASP A 250 -51.28 19.51 0.63
C ASP A 250 -50.21 20.53 1.10
N ILE A 251 -50.65 21.73 1.50
CA ILE A 251 -49.78 22.78 2.04
C ILE A 251 -49.08 22.33 3.33
N ALA A 252 -49.79 21.62 4.22
CA ALA A 252 -49.22 21.12 5.44
C ALA A 252 -48.15 20.04 5.15
N ASP A 253 -48.42 19.16 4.19
CA ASP A 253 -47.47 18.15 3.74
C ASP A 253 -46.20 18.73 3.11
N ILE A 254 -46.37 19.71 2.18
CA ILE A 254 -45.26 20.42 1.56
C ILE A 254 -44.41 21.16 2.61
N LYS A 255 -45.01 21.76 3.63
CA LYS A 255 -44.28 22.41 4.73
C LYS A 255 -43.48 21.41 5.56
N ASN A 256 -44.05 20.24 5.85
CA ASN A 256 -43.33 19.16 6.56
C ASN A 256 -42.12 18.65 5.74
N GLU A 257 -42.30 18.46 4.44
CA GLU A 257 -41.20 18.11 3.53
C GLU A 257 -40.12 19.21 3.48
N LEU A 258 -40.51 20.49 3.42
CA LEU A 258 -39.56 21.61 3.47
C LEU A 258 -38.74 21.60 4.77
N MET A 259 -39.39 21.42 5.92
CA MET A 259 -38.67 21.31 7.22
C MET A 259 -37.67 20.14 7.24
N SER A 260 -38.05 18.99 6.67
CA SER A 260 -37.15 17.85 6.53
C SER A 260 -35.96 18.17 5.63
N LEU A 261 -36.17 18.75 4.46
CA LEU A 261 -35.12 19.17 3.53
C LEU A 261 -34.19 20.24 4.12
N GLU A 262 -34.74 21.20 4.86
CA GLU A 262 -33.95 22.23 5.54
C GLU A 262 -33.08 21.63 6.65
N ARG A 263 -33.57 20.63 7.38
CA ARG A 263 -32.79 19.87 8.35
C ARG A 263 -31.65 19.10 7.66
N GLU A 264 -31.96 18.40 6.56
CA GLU A 264 -30.93 17.69 5.78
C GLU A 264 -29.87 18.66 5.22
N ALA A 265 -30.28 19.82 4.72
CA ALA A 265 -29.36 20.84 4.20
C ALA A 265 -28.47 21.41 5.32
N ALA A 266 -29.00 21.65 6.51
CA ALA A 266 -28.23 22.07 7.68
C ALA A 266 -27.19 21.03 8.11
N GLN A 267 -27.56 19.75 8.16
CA GLN A 267 -26.63 18.63 8.45
C GLN A 267 -25.56 18.55 7.35
N ASN A 268 -25.96 18.65 6.07
CA ASN A 268 -25.01 18.61 4.96
C ASN A 268 -24.01 19.78 4.98
N ASN A 269 -24.44 20.97 5.40
CA ASN A 269 -23.54 22.11 5.60
C ASN A 269 -22.50 21.87 6.69
N LEU A 270 -22.85 21.14 7.77
CA LEU A 270 -21.90 20.74 8.80
C LEU A 270 -20.88 19.74 8.25
N HIS A 271 -21.32 18.74 7.49
CA HIS A 271 -20.43 17.82 6.78
C HIS A 271 -19.51 18.58 5.82
N LEU A 272 -20.05 19.54 5.03
CA LEU A 272 -19.28 20.33 4.08
C LEU A 272 -18.16 21.09 4.80
N ARG A 273 -18.46 21.74 5.95
CA ARG A 273 -17.48 22.46 6.75
C ARG A 273 -16.36 21.53 7.25
N PHE A 274 -16.71 20.34 7.75
CA PHE A 274 -15.76 19.37 8.21
C PHE A 274 -14.86 18.86 7.07
N TYR A 275 -15.44 18.37 5.97
CA TYR A 275 -14.66 17.80 4.86
C TYR A 275 -13.83 18.87 4.12
N ALA A 276 -14.32 20.10 4.01
CA ALA A 276 -13.51 21.22 3.50
C ALA A 276 -12.32 21.55 4.40
N GLY A 277 -12.42 21.35 5.71
CA GLY A 277 -11.31 21.41 6.64
C GLY A 277 -10.37 20.23 6.48
N ALA A 278 -10.89 19.01 6.32
CA ALA A 278 -10.11 17.79 6.15
C ALA A 278 -9.28 17.80 4.85
N GLU A 279 -9.81 18.33 3.74
CA GLU A 279 -9.07 18.49 2.48
C GLU A 279 -7.89 19.49 2.61
N LYS A 280 -7.89 20.38 3.59
CA LYS A 280 -6.79 21.33 3.84
C LYS A 280 -5.65 20.73 4.70
N ILE A 281 -5.86 19.56 5.28
CA ILE A 281 -4.80 18.89 6.04
C ILE A 281 -3.73 18.44 5.05
N ASP A 282 -2.51 18.98 5.17
CA ASP A 282 -1.39 18.56 4.34
C ASP A 282 -0.96 17.13 4.70
N PRO A 283 -1.08 16.15 3.78
CA PRO A 283 -0.70 14.78 4.04
C PRO A 283 0.78 14.49 3.77
N ALA A 284 1.57 15.47 3.27
CA ALA A 284 2.89 15.21 2.70
C ALA A 284 3.89 14.61 3.69
N MET A 285 3.82 15.02 4.97
CA MET A 285 4.76 14.57 6.02
C MET A 285 4.10 13.77 7.14
N LYS A 286 2.88 13.24 6.92
CA LYS A 286 2.10 12.57 7.97
C LYS A 286 1.95 11.09 7.70
N SER A 287 2.06 10.28 8.76
CA SER A 287 1.66 8.87 8.79
C SER A 287 0.13 8.75 8.79
N GLY A 288 -0.39 7.56 8.53
CA GLY A 288 -1.82 7.28 8.62
C GLY A 288 -2.37 7.55 10.01
N LYS A 289 -1.63 7.19 11.07
CA LYS A 289 -2.00 7.47 12.47
C LYS A 289 -2.07 8.97 12.76
N ASN A 290 -1.09 9.73 12.27
CA ASN A 290 -1.06 11.18 12.48
C ASN A 290 -2.21 11.88 11.72
N LEU A 291 -2.53 11.42 10.51
CA LEU A 291 -3.71 11.92 9.77
C LEU A 291 -5.02 11.63 10.50
N LEU A 292 -5.17 10.42 11.05
CA LEU A 292 -6.35 10.06 11.83
C LEU A 292 -6.50 10.96 13.06
N ALA A 293 -5.40 11.19 13.80
CA ALA A 293 -5.39 12.08 14.96
C ALA A 293 -5.72 13.54 14.60
N ASP A 294 -5.28 14.01 13.43
CA ASP A 294 -5.62 15.35 12.95
C ASP A 294 -7.09 15.48 12.56
N LEU A 295 -7.68 14.44 11.96
CA LEU A 295 -9.12 14.40 11.68
C LEU A 295 -9.95 14.43 12.96
N GLU A 296 -9.53 13.72 13.99
CA GLU A 296 -10.19 13.74 15.30
C GLU A 296 -10.12 15.13 15.94
N ARG A 297 -8.96 15.79 15.86
CA ARG A 297 -8.81 17.19 16.33
C ARG A 297 -9.70 18.13 15.52
N LEU A 298 -9.69 18.01 14.20
CA LEU A 298 -10.54 18.83 13.33
C LEU A 298 -12.03 18.65 13.65
N ARG A 299 -12.47 17.41 13.94
CA ARG A 299 -13.84 17.17 14.38
C ARG A 299 -14.15 17.94 15.66
N VAL A 300 -13.30 17.82 16.68
CA VAL A 300 -13.50 18.53 17.95
C VAL A 300 -13.56 20.04 17.69
N GLU A 301 -12.68 20.57 16.85
CA GLU A 301 -12.65 22.02 16.53
C GLU A 301 -13.89 22.46 15.73
N THR A 302 -14.35 21.65 14.77
CA THR A 302 -15.51 21.97 13.92
C THR A 302 -16.80 22.08 14.74
N PHE A 303 -16.94 21.26 15.79
CA PHE A 303 -18.16 21.17 16.59
C PHE A 303 -18.05 21.77 18.00
N LYS A 304 -16.91 22.43 18.33
CA LYS A 304 -16.67 23.01 19.69
C LYS A 304 -17.72 24.05 20.10
N ASP A 305 -18.23 24.82 19.14
CA ASP A 305 -19.17 25.91 19.38
C ASP A 305 -20.64 25.47 19.25
N ALA A 306 -20.88 24.18 18.95
CA ALA A 306 -22.23 23.62 18.89
C ALA A 306 -22.82 23.51 20.29
N SER A 307 -24.09 23.94 20.45
CA SER A 307 -24.82 23.75 21.70
C SER A 307 -24.93 22.24 22.03
N PRO A 308 -24.82 21.85 23.32
CA PRO A 308 -25.10 20.47 23.72
C PRO A 308 -26.50 19.96 23.32
N ASP A 309 -27.44 20.86 23.14
CA ASP A 309 -28.82 20.56 22.73
C ASP A 309 -29.00 20.56 21.18
N ASP A 310 -27.95 20.89 20.42
CA ASP A 310 -28.00 20.79 18.96
C ASP A 310 -27.89 19.34 18.50
N GLU A 311 -29.06 18.72 18.35
CA GLU A 311 -29.16 17.31 17.91
C GLU A 311 -28.57 17.09 16.51
N GLN A 312 -28.67 18.10 15.61
CA GLN A 312 -28.15 17.98 14.24
C GLN A 312 -26.62 17.96 14.24
N ALA A 313 -25.99 18.86 14.98
CA ALA A 313 -24.54 18.88 15.12
C ALA A 313 -24.02 17.60 15.78
N ARG A 314 -24.73 17.12 16.80
CA ARG A 314 -24.39 15.86 17.49
C ARG A 314 -24.52 14.64 16.57
N GLU A 315 -25.59 14.56 15.78
CA GLU A 315 -25.79 13.49 14.79
C GLU A 315 -24.68 13.45 13.76
N VAL A 316 -24.29 14.61 13.21
CA VAL A 316 -23.20 14.72 12.24
C VAL A 316 -21.84 14.37 12.85
N ALA A 317 -21.56 14.87 14.07
CA ALA A 317 -20.32 14.53 14.77
C ALA A 317 -20.21 13.02 15.04
N ASN A 318 -21.30 12.36 15.46
CA ASN A 318 -21.34 10.91 15.67
C ASN A 318 -21.13 10.12 14.36
N LYS A 319 -21.65 10.57 13.23
CA LYS A 319 -21.39 9.93 11.91
C LYS A 319 -19.92 10.01 11.52
N ILE A 320 -19.26 11.15 11.80
CA ILE A 320 -17.83 11.33 11.56
C ILE A 320 -17.00 10.45 12.51
N ASP A 321 -17.37 10.39 13.79
CA ASP A 321 -16.72 9.50 14.76
C ASP A 321 -16.83 8.03 14.36
N LEU A 322 -18.00 7.61 13.94
CA LEU A 322 -18.20 6.24 13.49
C LEU A 322 -17.30 5.89 12.30
N MET A 323 -17.15 6.80 11.35
CA MET A 323 -16.25 6.61 10.20
C MET A 323 -14.79 6.49 10.66
N ALA A 324 -14.33 7.39 11.54
CA ALA A 324 -12.97 7.35 12.08
C ALA A 324 -12.71 6.07 12.89
N GLU A 325 -13.68 5.64 13.71
CA GLU A 325 -13.57 4.42 14.52
C GLU A 325 -13.58 3.14 13.66
N LEU A 326 -14.38 3.11 12.59
CA LEU A 326 -14.35 1.99 11.63
C LEU A 326 -12.98 1.85 10.98
N LEU A 327 -12.36 2.97 10.56
CA LEU A 327 -11.02 2.97 9.99
C LEU A 327 -9.97 2.58 11.04
N ARG A 328 -10.07 3.10 12.26
CA ARG A 328 -9.20 2.71 13.38
C ARG A 328 -9.29 1.22 13.66
N THR A 329 -10.49 0.69 13.80
CA THR A 329 -10.71 -0.73 14.09
C THR A 329 -10.20 -1.60 12.96
N ARG A 330 -10.50 -1.26 11.71
CA ARG A 330 -10.07 -2.02 10.53
C ARG A 330 -8.54 -2.11 10.45
N HIS A 331 -7.83 -1.01 10.67
CA HIS A 331 -6.39 -0.92 10.44
C HIS A 331 -5.53 -1.12 11.67
N LEU A 332 -5.95 -0.63 12.83
CA LEU A 332 -5.10 -0.65 14.02
C LEU A 332 -5.44 -1.80 14.97
N VAL A 333 -6.67 -2.32 14.94
CA VAL A 333 -7.11 -3.43 15.79
C VAL A 333 -7.10 -4.75 15.01
N ASN A 334 -7.82 -4.81 13.89
CA ASN A 334 -8.00 -6.04 13.13
C ASN A 334 -6.77 -6.40 12.28
N THR A 335 -6.05 -5.39 11.73
CA THR A 335 -4.79 -5.60 11.02
C THR A 335 -3.66 -5.72 12.03
N ARG A 336 -3.25 -6.95 12.33
CA ARG A 336 -2.23 -7.25 13.34
C ARG A 336 -1.45 -8.51 12.99
N PHE A 337 -0.26 -8.64 13.55
CA PHE A 337 0.45 -9.93 13.49
C PHE A 337 -0.31 -10.99 14.29
N THR A 338 -0.69 -12.07 13.62
CA THR A 338 -1.23 -13.29 14.24
C THR A 338 -0.10 -14.28 14.54
N SER A 339 0.89 -14.34 13.64
CA SER A 339 2.19 -14.94 13.94
C SER A 339 3.18 -13.78 13.91
N GLY A 340 3.77 -13.45 15.04
CA GLY A 340 4.76 -12.40 15.18
C GLY A 340 6.05 -12.73 14.44
N PRO A 341 6.99 -11.75 14.32
CA PRO A 341 8.30 -12.01 13.74
C PRO A 341 9.00 -13.16 14.48
N THR A 342 9.37 -14.22 13.74
CA THR A 342 10.07 -15.35 14.33
C THR A 342 11.52 -14.98 14.62
N LEU A 343 12.02 -15.35 15.81
CA LEU A 343 13.45 -15.30 16.10
C LEU A 343 14.08 -16.56 15.51
N ALA A 344 14.93 -16.38 14.50
CA ALA A 344 15.57 -17.50 13.81
C ALA A 344 16.67 -18.14 14.69
N ASP A 345 16.52 -19.40 15.04
CA ASP A 345 17.52 -20.14 15.82
C ASP A 345 18.76 -20.51 14.98
N ARG A 346 18.61 -20.59 13.68
CA ARG A 346 19.67 -21.01 12.76
C ARG A 346 19.82 -20.05 11.58
N ARG A 347 21.08 -19.90 11.14
CA ARG A 347 21.37 -19.18 9.90
C ARG A 347 20.88 -19.97 8.70
N THR A 348 20.17 -19.31 7.81
CA THR A 348 19.78 -19.81 6.48
C THR A 348 20.86 -19.45 5.46
N GLY A 349 21.00 -20.26 4.41
CA GLY A 349 22.00 -20.06 3.37
C GLY A 349 22.52 -21.38 2.80
N PRO A 350 23.50 -21.35 1.88
CA PRO A 350 24.06 -22.55 1.29
C PRO A 350 24.63 -23.51 2.37
N LYS A 351 24.47 -24.80 2.17
CA LYS A 351 24.99 -25.81 3.11
C LYS A 351 26.51 -25.66 3.28
N ALA A 352 27.00 -25.77 4.50
CA ALA A 352 28.41 -25.60 4.82
C ALA A 352 29.32 -26.49 3.95
N GLY A 353 28.91 -27.74 3.64
CA GLY A 353 29.63 -28.63 2.75
C GLY A 353 29.79 -28.10 1.33
N LEU A 354 28.75 -27.49 0.77
CA LEU A 354 28.81 -26.88 -0.57
C LEU A 354 29.75 -25.67 -0.60
N MET A 355 29.70 -24.81 0.44
CA MET A 355 30.61 -23.68 0.57
C MET A 355 32.08 -24.14 0.71
N LEU A 356 32.31 -25.24 1.43
CA LEU A 356 33.65 -25.80 1.60
C LEU A 356 34.17 -26.34 0.26
N ILE A 357 33.35 -27.05 -0.50
CA ILE A 357 33.74 -27.55 -1.84
C ILE A 357 34.09 -26.39 -2.77
N LEU A 358 33.24 -25.37 -2.82
CA LEU A 358 33.48 -24.19 -3.66
C LEU A 358 34.73 -23.43 -3.21
N SER A 359 34.93 -23.25 -1.89
CA SER A 359 36.13 -22.55 -1.39
C SER A 359 37.42 -23.31 -1.70
N LEU A 360 37.40 -24.64 -1.64
CA LEU A 360 38.54 -25.50 -2.03
C LEU A 360 38.82 -25.40 -3.55
N ALA A 361 37.76 -25.38 -4.38
CA ALA A 361 37.92 -25.26 -5.82
C ALA A 361 38.54 -23.91 -6.19
N PHE A 362 38.00 -22.82 -5.68
CA PHE A 362 38.52 -21.45 -5.94
C PHE A 362 39.90 -21.23 -5.33
N GLY A 363 40.13 -21.72 -4.10
CA GLY A 363 41.43 -21.69 -3.43
C GLY A 363 42.49 -22.47 -4.19
N GLY A 364 42.13 -23.65 -4.72
CA GLY A 364 43.00 -24.46 -5.56
C GLY A 364 43.40 -23.77 -6.85
N MET A 365 42.42 -23.17 -7.56
CA MET A 365 42.68 -22.34 -8.75
C MET A 365 43.64 -21.18 -8.43
N MET A 366 43.44 -20.53 -7.28
CA MET A 366 44.27 -19.42 -6.84
C MET A 366 45.69 -19.87 -6.49
N GLY A 367 45.84 -21.03 -5.85
CA GLY A 367 47.13 -21.66 -5.55
C GLY A 367 47.93 -21.95 -6.83
N VAL A 368 47.29 -22.56 -7.83
CA VAL A 368 47.93 -22.80 -9.16
C VAL A 368 48.31 -21.52 -9.85
N ALA A 369 47.42 -20.51 -9.84
CA ALA A 369 47.70 -19.23 -10.44
C ALA A 369 48.89 -18.49 -9.82
N VAL A 370 49.02 -18.54 -8.47
CA VAL A 370 50.16 -17.93 -7.76
C VAL A 370 51.47 -18.64 -8.09
N VAL A 371 51.50 -19.97 -8.16
CA VAL A 371 52.68 -20.72 -8.56
C VAL A 371 53.09 -20.39 -10.00
N ALA A 372 52.14 -20.37 -10.92
CA ALA A 372 52.38 -19.98 -12.31
C ALA A 372 52.89 -18.53 -12.43
N ALA A 373 52.36 -17.60 -11.70
CA ALA A 373 52.84 -16.23 -11.66
C ALA A 373 54.23 -16.10 -11.07
N PHE A 374 54.54 -16.84 -10.00
CA PHE A 374 55.88 -16.87 -9.38
C PHE A 374 56.93 -17.41 -10.35
N ASP A 375 56.66 -18.50 -11.04
CA ASP A 375 57.55 -19.06 -12.04
C ASP A 375 57.72 -18.13 -13.25
N TRP A 376 56.65 -17.46 -13.69
CA TRP A 376 56.77 -16.50 -14.77
C TRP A 376 57.65 -15.29 -14.39
N ILE A 377 57.49 -14.74 -13.18
CA ILE A 377 58.35 -13.67 -12.66
C ILE A 377 59.80 -14.12 -12.55
N ARG A 378 60.06 -15.34 -12.09
CA ARG A 378 61.40 -15.92 -11.97
C ARG A 378 62.06 -16.13 -13.32
N ALA A 379 61.30 -16.63 -14.30
CA ALA A 379 61.76 -16.78 -15.66
C ALA A 379 62.03 -15.41 -16.35
N ALA A 380 61.20 -14.43 -16.11
CA ALA A 380 61.41 -13.05 -16.63
C ALA A 380 62.64 -12.39 -16.00
N LYS A 381 62.91 -12.61 -14.71
CA LYS A 381 64.11 -12.13 -14.03
C LYS A 381 65.39 -12.81 -14.54
N HIS A 382 65.32 -14.11 -14.83
CA HIS A 382 66.44 -14.85 -15.37
C HIS A 382 66.80 -14.42 -16.81
N ARG A 383 65.78 -14.12 -17.66
CA ARG A 383 66.00 -13.55 -19.00
C ARG A 383 66.65 -12.17 -18.95
N ARG A 384 66.25 -11.31 -18.02
CA ARG A 384 66.89 -9.97 -17.87
C ARG A 384 68.34 -10.07 -17.42
N LEU A 385 68.69 -11.00 -16.55
CA LEU A 385 70.05 -11.24 -16.10
C LEU A 385 70.93 -11.80 -17.23
N ILE A 386 70.39 -12.63 -18.14
CA ILE A 386 71.09 -13.13 -19.32
C ILE A 386 71.29 -12.01 -20.32
N ASP A 387 70.30 -11.14 -20.56
CA ASP A 387 70.43 -9.99 -21.45
C ASP A 387 71.42 -8.93 -20.94
N GLU A 388 71.55 -8.79 -19.61
CA GLU A 388 72.49 -7.89 -18.94
C GLU A 388 73.92 -8.40 -18.95
N VAL A 389 74.11 -9.76 -18.89
CA VAL A 389 75.42 -10.40 -18.97
C VAL A 389 75.92 -10.56 -20.45
N ALA A 390 74.98 -10.63 -21.39
CA ALA A 390 75.26 -10.69 -22.81
C ALA A 390 75.57 -9.32 -23.46
N GLY A 391 76.13 -8.38 -22.72
CA GLY A 391 76.52 -6.99 -23.10
C GLY A 391 76.33 -6.55 -24.51
N PRO A 392 76.20 -5.23 -24.80
CA PRO A 392 76.02 -4.71 -26.16
C PRO A 392 77.31 -4.75 -26.93
N GLY A 393 77.73 -5.93 -27.38
CA GLY A 393 78.96 -6.13 -28.08
C GLY A 393 78.87 -7.18 -29.20
N VAL A 394 78.74 -6.66 -30.36
CA VAL A 394 79.17 -7.11 -31.68
C VAL A 394 78.06 -6.98 -32.72
N ARG A 395 77.81 -5.74 -33.13
CA ARG A 395 77.35 -5.54 -34.52
C ARG A 395 78.57 -5.74 -35.38
N HIS A 396 78.69 -6.87 -36.10
CA HIS A 396 79.54 -7.00 -37.20
C HIS A 396 78.92 -6.37 -38.41
N SER A 397 79.69 -5.47 -38.97
CA SER A 397 79.63 -4.77 -40.26
C SER A 397 79.29 -5.65 -41.46
#